data_e862e27c94d788fa602d1de175485898
#
_entry.id   e862e27c94d788fa602d1de175485898
#
_cell.length_a   1.000
_cell.length_b   1.000
_cell.length_c   1.000
_cell.angle_alpha   90.00
_cell.angle_beta   90.00
_cell.angle_gamma   90.00
#
_symmetry.space_group_name_H-M   'P 1'
#
loop_
_entity.id
_entity.type
_entity.pdbx_description
1 polymer ?
#
loop_
_entity_poly.entity_id
_entity_poly.type
_entity_poly.pdbx_seq_one_letter_code
_entity_poly.pdbx_strand_id
1 'polypeptide(L)'
;MFPDFAFKVTEVVPEDSAISHATVFIVEEAQIEEFIPEMFSEISFDDVIGHAEAKRKCQLILKYLDDPERFGKWAPRNVLFHGPSGTGKTMMAKALANAADVPILPIKATQLIGEYVGDGARQLHQLYDRAEDLRPCIIFIDELDAIALDRRYQELRGDVIEIVNALLTEMDGIDEREGVCTISATNRIDSLDPAIRSRFEEEINFGLPDKAERLAIIDSNIASFPVELDKDVNIKSLAERTEGLSGRDLVEKIMKAALHAAIIEGGLVNNNQIEEALKRALASSPFKNSDEGMFR
;
A
#
# COMPACT_ATOMS: atom_id res chain seq x y z
N MET A 1 -35.89 -14.63 -16.43
CA MET A 1 -34.75 -13.71 -16.51
C MET A 1 -33.56 -14.57 -16.14
N PHE A 2 -32.72 -14.92 -17.08
CA PHE A 2 -31.53 -15.72 -16.79
C PHE A 2 -30.46 -14.75 -16.26
N PRO A 3 -29.75 -15.07 -15.18
CA PRO A 3 -28.63 -14.24 -14.74
C PRO A 3 -27.58 -14.22 -15.86
N ASP A 4 -27.01 -13.05 -16.13
CA ASP A 4 -25.91 -12.87 -17.08
C ASP A 4 -24.67 -13.55 -16.51
N PHE A 5 -24.46 -14.82 -16.85
CA PHE A 5 -23.21 -15.52 -16.56
C PHE A 5 -22.27 -15.31 -17.76
N ALA A 6 -21.14 -14.70 -17.55
CA ALA A 6 -20.05 -14.69 -18.50
C ALA A 6 -19.16 -15.92 -18.26
N PHE A 7 -18.94 -16.71 -19.31
CA PHE A 7 -18.03 -17.86 -19.25
C PHE A 7 -16.81 -17.59 -20.12
N LYS A 8 -15.62 -17.84 -19.58
CA LYS A 8 -14.38 -17.86 -20.36
C LYS A 8 -14.14 -19.28 -20.82
N VAL A 9 -14.01 -19.50 -22.12
CA VAL A 9 -13.59 -20.80 -22.65
C VAL A 9 -12.08 -20.92 -22.43
N THR A 10 -11.68 -21.84 -21.56
CA THR A 10 -10.28 -22.08 -21.23
C THR A 10 -9.64 -23.16 -22.08
N GLU A 11 -10.43 -24.13 -22.53
CA GLU A 11 -9.97 -25.24 -23.36
C GLU A 11 -11.06 -25.72 -24.29
N VAL A 12 -10.71 -26.12 -25.51
CA VAL A 12 -11.61 -26.74 -26.50
C VAL A 12 -11.00 -28.07 -26.89
N VAL A 13 -11.76 -29.16 -26.69
CA VAL A 13 -11.31 -30.53 -27.05
C VAL A 13 -12.31 -31.16 -27.98
N PRO A 14 -11.88 -31.63 -29.19
CA PRO A 14 -10.55 -31.43 -29.81
C PRO A 14 -10.29 -29.98 -30.21
N GLU A 15 -9.00 -29.58 -30.28
CA GLU A 15 -8.57 -28.25 -30.75
C GLU A 15 -9.23 -27.92 -32.12
N ASP A 16 -9.58 -26.66 -32.31
CA ASP A 16 -10.26 -26.14 -33.53
C ASP A 16 -11.69 -26.66 -33.77
N SER A 17 -12.34 -27.25 -32.78
CA SER A 17 -13.73 -27.69 -32.88
C SER A 17 -14.72 -26.52 -32.84
N ALA A 18 -15.73 -26.55 -33.73
CA ALA A 18 -16.83 -25.62 -33.67
C ALA A 18 -17.91 -26.10 -32.67
N ILE A 19 -18.59 -25.15 -32.03
CA ILE A 19 -19.75 -25.44 -31.15
C ILE A 19 -20.85 -26.09 -31.97
N SER A 20 -21.36 -27.24 -31.53
CA SER A 20 -22.44 -27.98 -32.10
C SER A 20 -23.51 -28.37 -31.09
N HIS A 21 -24.62 -28.96 -31.53
CA HIS A 21 -25.64 -29.47 -30.60
C HIS A 21 -25.16 -30.60 -29.68
N ALA A 22 -24.00 -31.22 -29.98
CA ALA A 22 -23.37 -32.24 -29.15
C ALA A 22 -22.24 -31.72 -28.26
N THR A 23 -22.01 -30.41 -28.24
CA THR A 23 -20.95 -29.79 -27.40
C THR A 23 -21.37 -29.88 -25.94
N VAL A 24 -20.49 -30.45 -25.10
CA VAL A 24 -20.66 -30.50 -23.66
C VAL A 24 -19.79 -29.40 -23.06
N PHE A 25 -20.42 -28.52 -22.32
CA PHE A 25 -19.72 -27.49 -21.56
C PHE A 25 -19.44 -28.03 -20.15
N ILE A 26 -18.16 -28.13 -19.80
CA ILE A 26 -17.76 -28.39 -18.43
C ILE A 26 -17.53 -27.01 -17.78
N VAL A 27 -18.38 -26.66 -16.83
CA VAL A 27 -18.27 -25.40 -16.09
C VAL A 27 -17.49 -25.70 -14.84
N GLU A 28 -16.27 -25.18 -14.75
CA GLU A 28 -15.49 -25.12 -13.51
C GLU A 28 -15.75 -23.76 -12.87
N GLU A 29 -16.06 -23.76 -11.58
CA GLU A 29 -16.06 -22.49 -10.83
C GLU A 29 -14.66 -21.90 -10.91
N ALA A 30 -14.56 -20.66 -11.41
CA ALA A 30 -13.33 -19.93 -11.31
C ALA A 30 -12.93 -19.93 -9.82
N GLN A 31 -11.74 -20.42 -9.51
CA GLN A 31 -11.19 -20.22 -8.17
C GLN A 31 -11.08 -18.71 -7.97
N ILE A 32 -12.04 -18.17 -7.21
CA ILE A 32 -11.94 -16.83 -6.69
C ILE A 32 -10.70 -16.90 -5.81
N GLU A 33 -9.67 -16.11 -6.11
CA GLU A 33 -8.56 -15.94 -5.16
C GLU A 33 -9.20 -15.49 -3.85
N GLU A 34 -9.35 -16.42 -2.90
CA GLU A 34 -9.78 -16.08 -1.56
C GLU A 34 -8.73 -15.13 -1.00
N PHE A 35 -9.14 -13.89 -0.69
CA PHE A 35 -8.30 -12.98 0.03
C PHE A 35 -7.97 -13.62 1.38
N ILE A 36 -6.74 -14.11 1.52
CA ILE A 36 -6.27 -14.65 2.79
C ILE A 36 -5.93 -13.45 3.66
N PRO A 37 -6.62 -13.23 4.79
CA PRO A 37 -6.26 -12.15 5.70
C PRO A 37 -4.84 -12.39 6.22
N GLU A 38 -3.99 -11.37 6.21
CA GLU A 38 -2.73 -11.39 6.95
C GLU A 38 -3.07 -11.36 8.45
N MET A 39 -3.36 -12.54 9.03
CA MET A 39 -3.88 -12.66 10.39
C MET A 39 -2.90 -12.16 11.45
N PHE A 40 -1.60 -12.21 11.18
CA PHE A 40 -0.56 -11.79 12.13
C PHE A 40 0.57 -11.09 11.38
N SER A 41 0.61 -9.77 11.48
CA SER A 41 1.80 -9.01 11.11
C SER A 41 2.75 -9.03 12.31
N GLU A 42 4.02 -9.35 12.11
CA GLU A 42 5.05 -9.21 13.14
C GLU A 42 5.50 -7.73 13.31
N ILE A 43 5.06 -6.85 12.42
CA ILE A 43 5.41 -5.43 12.44
C ILE A 43 4.69 -4.75 13.60
N SER A 44 5.46 -4.11 14.48
CA SER A 44 4.97 -3.31 15.59
C SER A 44 5.05 -1.81 15.30
N PHE A 45 4.43 -0.96 16.14
CA PHE A 45 4.61 0.48 16.05
C PHE A 45 6.05 0.93 16.31
N ASP A 46 6.86 0.13 17.01
CA ASP A 46 8.27 0.44 17.27
C ASP A 46 9.13 0.28 16.02
N ASP A 47 8.73 -0.62 15.11
CA ASP A 47 9.40 -0.82 13.82
C ASP A 47 9.15 0.36 12.85
N VAL A 48 8.05 1.11 13.05
CA VAL A 48 7.74 2.30 12.26
C VAL A 48 8.45 3.50 12.88
N ILE A 49 9.62 3.84 12.36
CA ILE A 49 10.42 4.96 12.86
C ILE A 49 9.78 6.29 12.46
N GLY A 50 9.69 7.21 13.41
CA GLY A 50 9.11 8.53 13.21
C GLY A 50 7.57 8.53 13.19
N HIS A 51 7.00 9.45 12.41
CA HIS A 51 5.55 9.60 12.21
C HIS A 51 4.74 9.74 13.51
N ALA A 52 5.23 10.51 14.50
CA ALA A 52 4.60 10.64 15.81
C ALA A 52 3.13 11.10 15.72
N GLU A 53 2.80 11.99 14.79
CA GLU A 53 1.43 12.43 14.56
C GLU A 53 0.55 11.32 13.98
N ALA A 54 1.05 10.59 12.96
CA ALA A 54 0.34 9.46 12.38
C ALA A 54 0.08 8.37 13.43
N LYS A 55 1.07 8.02 14.24
CA LYS A 55 0.91 7.08 15.36
C LYS A 55 -0.16 7.52 16.34
N ARG A 56 -0.21 8.82 16.69
CA ARG A 56 -1.22 9.38 17.58
C ARG A 56 -2.63 9.28 16.98
N LYS A 57 -2.80 9.58 15.68
CA LYS A 57 -4.08 9.41 14.98
C LYS A 57 -4.50 7.95 14.90
N CYS A 58 -3.56 7.03 14.67
CA CYS A 58 -3.83 5.59 14.69
C CYS A 58 -4.37 5.08 16.04
N GLN A 59 -4.07 5.74 17.16
CA GLN A 59 -4.65 5.36 18.46
C GLN A 59 -6.17 5.51 18.50
N LEU A 60 -6.76 6.42 17.71
CA LEU A 60 -8.20 6.53 17.60
C LEU A 60 -8.79 5.31 16.89
N ILE A 61 -8.13 4.85 15.83
CA ILE A 61 -8.53 3.65 15.08
C ILE A 61 -8.42 2.40 15.96
N LEU A 62 -7.34 2.28 16.76
CA LEU A 62 -7.19 1.18 17.72
C LEU A 62 -8.38 1.11 18.69
N LYS A 63 -8.77 2.26 19.25
CA LYS A 63 -9.92 2.32 20.16
C LYS A 63 -11.24 1.99 19.48
N TYR A 64 -11.38 2.33 18.21
CA TYR A 64 -12.55 1.97 17.42
C TYR A 64 -12.61 0.46 17.17
N LEU A 65 -11.50 -0.17 16.83
CA LEU A 65 -11.44 -1.61 16.58
C LEU A 65 -11.63 -2.44 17.87
N ASP A 66 -11.23 -1.88 19.02
CA ASP A 66 -11.40 -2.49 20.34
C ASP A 66 -12.87 -2.45 20.83
N ASP A 67 -13.56 -1.35 20.59
CA ASP A 67 -14.97 -1.15 20.99
C ASP A 67 -15.75 -0.36 19.91
N PRO A 68 -16.16 -1.02 18.80
CA PRO A 68 -16.83 -0.37 17.69
C PRO A 68 -18.16 0.30 18.07
N GLU A 69 -18.97 -0.34 18.92
CA GLU A 69 -20.29 0.14 19.32
C GLU A 69 -20.24 1.51 20.02
N ARG A 70 -19.15 1.78 20.74
CA ARG A 70 -18.95 3.03 21.46
C ARG A 70 -18.90 4.26 20.56
N PHE A 71 -18.47 4.10 19.31
CA PHE A 71 -18.29 5.21 18.38
C PHE A 71 -19.55 5.51 17.56
N GLY A 72 -20.37 4.51 17.26
CA GLY A 72 -21.56 4.65 16.43
C GLY A 72 -21.24 5.37 15.12
N LYS A 73 -22.03 6.38 14.76
CA LYS A 73 -21.85 7.17 13.52
C LYS A 73 -20.58 8.04 13.47
N TRP A 74 -19.83 8.17 14.57
CA TRP A 74 -18.60 8.96 14.64
C TRP A 74 -17.34 8.10 14.54
N ALA A 75 -17.50 6.85 14.13
CA ALA A 75 -16.39 5.94 13.96
C ALA A 75 -15.47 6.39 12.81
N PRO A 76 -14.13 6.31 12.98
CA PRO A 76 -13.17 6.57 11.90
C PRO A 76 -13.09 5.33 10.99
N ARG A 77 -14.09 5.14 10.12
CA ARG A 77 -14.23 3.95 9.28
C ARG A 77 -13.38 4.02 8.03
N ASN A 78 -13.24 5.22 7.46
CA ASN A 78 -12.48 5.43 6.23
C ASN A 78 -11.32 6.38 6.50
N VAL A 79 -10.11 5.88 6.37
CA VAL A 79 -8.88 6.62 6.68
C VAL A 79 -7.97 6.66 5.46
N LEU A 80 -7.47 7.84 5.11
CA LEU A 80 -6.55 8.02 4.00
C LEU A 80 -5.12 8.25 4.49
N PHE A 81 -4.21 7.32 4.16
CA PHE A 81 -2.78 7.49 4.33
C PHE A 81 -2.19 8.11 3.06
N HIS A 82 -1.57 9.27 3.16
CA HIS A 82 -1.02 9.95 2.00
C HIS A 82 0.41 10.45 2.22
N GLY A 83 1.16 10.59 1.14
CA GLY A 83 2.54 11.08 1.18
C GLY A 83 3.45 10.34 0.21
N PRO A 84 4.72 10.74 0.06
CA PRO A 84 5.65 10.16 -0.88
C PRO A 84 5.79 8.64 -0.76
N SER A 85 6.19 7.97 -1.86
CA SER A 85 6.44 6.53 -1.82
C SER A 85 7.60 6.20 -0.89
N GLY A 86 7.52 5.05 -0.19
CA GLY A 86 8.58 4.57 0.69
C GLY A 86 8.66 5.28 2.06
N THR A 87 7.61 6.00 2.46
CA THR A 87 7.52 6.67 3.77
C THR A 87 6.89 5.81 4.88
N GLY A 88 6.50 4.56 4.60
CA GLY A 88 6.04 3.63 5.64
C GLY A 88 4.52 3.48 5.78
N LYS A 89 3.70 3.97 4.83
CA LYS A 89 2.22 3.85 4.87
C LYS A 89 1.73 2.42 5.07
N THR A 90 2.19 1.49 4.22
CA THR A 90 1.84 0.06 4.30
C THR A 90 2.35 -0.58 5.61
N MET A 91 3.52 -0.17 6.07
CA MET A 91 4.11 -0.63 7.33
C MET A 91 3.28 -0.18 8.54
N MET A 92 2.78 1.05 8.52
CA MET A 92 1.89 1.58 9.56
C MET A 92 0.55 0.83 9.61
N ALA A 93 -0.06 0.51 8.46
CA ALA A 93 -1.30 -0.26 8.41
C ALA A 93 -1.11 -1.67 9.02
N LYS A 94 0.00 -2.32 8.71
CA LYS A 94 0.38 -3.63 9.29
C LYS A 94 0.63 -3.53 10.80
N ALA A 95 1.34 -2.50 11.25
CA ALA A 95 1.58 -2.25 12.67
C ALA A 95 0.27 -1.97 13.44
N LEU A 96 -0.67 -1.27 12.80
CA LEU A 96 -1.98 -1.00 13.38
C LEU A 96 -2.80 -2.29 13.55
N ALA A 97 -2.85 -3.15 12.53
CA ALA A 97 -3.54 -4.43 12.59
C ALA A 97 -2.96 -5.35 13.68
N ASN A 98 -1.63 -5.42 13.76
CA ASN A 98 -0.94 -6.17 14.81
C ASN A 98 -1.27 -5.64 16.22
N ALA A 99 -1.24 -4.31 16.41
CA ALA A 99 -1.52 -3.71 17.70
C ALA A 99 -3.00 -3.83 18.12
N ALA A 100 -3.92 -3.93 17.15
CA ALA A 100 -5.34 -4.15 17.39
C ALA A 100 -5.68 -5.65 17.54
N ASP A 101 -4.75 -6.55 17.23
CA ASP A 101 -4.97 -8.01 17.17
C ASP A 101 -6.15 -8.38 16.24
N VAL A 102 -6.24 -7.70 15.09
CA VAL A 102 -7.30 -7.92 14.10
C VAL A 102 -6.72 -8.32 12.74
N PRO A 103 -7.46 -9.08 11.94
CA PRO A 103 -7.04 -9.41 10.57
C PRO A 103 -6.99 -8.15 9.70
N ILE A 104 -6.02 -8.13 8.78
CA ILE A 104 -5.90 -7.15 7.72
C ILE A 104 -6.10 -7.82 6.37
N LEU A 105 -6.94 -7.23 5.53
CA LEU A 105 -7.24 -7.65 4.16
C LEU A 105 -6.53 -6.70 3.19
N PRO A 106 -5.29 -6.98 2.77
CA PRO A 106 -4.55 -6.10 1.88
C PRO A 106 -4.93 -6.35 0.43
N ILE A 107 -5.18 -5.27 -0.31
CA ILE A 107 -5.35 -5.28 -1.76
C ILE A 107 -4.60 -4.10 -2.38
N LYS A 108 -4.07 -4.29 -3.58
CA LYS A 108 -3.60 -3.17 -4.40
C LYS A 108 -4.71 -2.74 -5.35
N ALA A 109 -4.97 -1.44 -5.44
CA ALA A 109 -5.98 -0.93 -6.36
C ALA A 109 -5.74 -1.34 -7.81
N THR A 110 -4.47 -1.56 -8.21
CA THR A 110 -4.10 -2.11 -9.54
C THR A 110 -4.64 -3.51 -9.80
N GLN A 111 -4.84 -4.33 -8.77
CA GLN A 111 -5.37 -5.70 -8.89
C GLN A 111 -6.87 -5.72 -9.21
N LEU A 112 -7.57 -4.62 -8.88
CA LEU A 112 -8.99 -4.45 -9.23
C LEU A 112 -9.20 -4.15 -10.72
N ILE A 113 -8.15 -3.75 -11.45
CA ILE A 113 -8.22 -3.48 -12.88
C ILE A 113 -8.14 -4.82 -13.61
N GLY A 114 -9.30 -5.45 -13.85
CA GLY A 114 -9.40 -6.75 -14.47
C GLY A 114 -9.35 -6.73 -16.00
N GLU A 115 -9.42 -7.92 -16.62
CA GLU A 115 -9.54 -8.08 -18.08
C GLU A 115 -10.96 -7.75 -18.57
N TYR A 116 -11.97 -7.94 -17.73
CA TYR A 116 -13.38 -7.73 -18.08
C TYR A 116 -14.00 -6.61 -17.26
N VAL A 117 -14.92 -5.87 -17.89
CA VAL A 117 -15.72 -4.83 -17.24
C VAL A 117 -16.58 -5.47 -16.14
N GLY A 118 -16.56 -4.88 -14.94
CA GLY A 118 -17.31 -5.37 -13.79
C GLY A 118 -16.58 -6.35 -12.87
N ASP A 119 -15.46 -6.97 -13.30
CA ASP A 119 -14.71 -7.90 -12.45
C ASP A 119 -14.15 -7.22 -11.20
N GLY A 120 -13.55 -6.05 -11.37
CA GLY A 120 -12.98 -5.29 -10.24
C GLY A 120 -14.03 -4.80 -9.25
N ALA A 121 -15.20 -4.36 -9.74
CA ALA A 121 -16.30 -3.98 -8.88
C ALA A 121 -16.81 -5.17 -8.05
N ARG A 122 -16.95 -6.33 -8.69
CA ARG A 122 -17.33 -7.58 -8.01
C ARG A 122 -16.31 -8.01 -6.96
N GLN A 123 -15.01 -7.98 -7.30
CA GLN A 123 -13.93 -8.29 -6.34
C GLN A 123 -13.98 -7.35 -5.13
N LEU A 124 -14.27 -6.06 -5.36
CA LEU A 124 -14.38 -5.09 -4.28
C LEU A 124 -15.56 -5.42 -3.34
N HIS A 125 -16.73 -5.73 -3.90
CA HIS A 125 -17.88 -6.16 -3.09
C HIS A 125 -17.55 -7.42 -2.26
N GLN A 126 -16.94 -8.44 -2.87
CA GLN A 126 -16.50 -9.65 -2.17
C GLN A 126 -15.50 -9.37 -1.06
N LEU A 127 -14.57 -8.39 -1.26
CA LEU A 127 -13.64 -7.95 -0.24
C LEU A 127 -14.36 -7.38 0.98
N TYR A 128 -15.35 -6.53 0.75
CA TYR A 128 -16.12 -5.93 1.85
C TYR A 128 -17.05 -6.94 2.53
N ASP A 129 -17.66 -7.86 1.80
CA ASP A 129 -18.44 -8.96 2.37
C ASP A 129 -17.54 -9.85 3.26
N ARG A 130 -16.34 -10.16 2.78
CA ARG A 130 -15.36 -10.92 3.58
C ARG A 130 -14.92 -10.16 4.83
N ALA A 131 -14.74 -8.84 4.74
CA ALA A 131 -14.40 -8.00 5.88
C ALA A 131 -15.52 -8.00 6.93
N GLU A 132 -16.77 -8.02 6.48
CA GLU A 132 -17.92 -8.11 7.37
C GLU A 132 -17.95 -9.41 8.19
N ASP A 133 -17.59 -10.54 7.55
CA ASP A 133 -17.48 -11.84 8.23
C ASP A 133 -16.35 -11.89 9.27
N LEU A 134 -15.29 -11.08 9.07
CA LEU A 134 -14.08 -11.07 9.88
C LEU A 134 -14.04 -9.97 10.95
N ARG A 135 -15.14 -9.23 11.16
CA ARG A 135 -15.20 -8.10 12.12
C ARG A 135 -14.74 -8.48 13.53
N PRO A 136 -13.96 -7.64 14.25
CA PRO A 136 -13.34 -6.41 13.76
C PRO A 136 -12.16 -6.68 12.84
N CYS A 137 -12.00 -5.86 11.77
CA CYS A 137 -10.91 -6.04 10.80
C CYS A 137 -10.52 -4.73 10.09
N ILE A 138 -9.39 -4.77 9.39
CA ILE A 138 -8.90 -3.68 8.55
C ILE A 138 -8.91 -4.12 7.08
N ILE A 139 -9.54 -3.34 6.20
CA ILE A 139 -9.31 -3.39 4.76
C ILE A 139 -8.17 -2.41 4.45
N PHE A 140 -7.12 -2.86 3.76
CA PHE A 140 -6.04 -1.97 3.34
C PHE A 140 -5.93 -1.93 1.82
N ILE A 141 -6.29 -0.77 1.22
CA ILE A 141 -6.22 -0.54 -0.22
C ILE A 141 -4.98 0.29 -0.55
N ASP A 142 -3.94 -0.37 -1.08
CA ASP A 142 -2.71 0.34 -1.47
C ASP A 142 -2.78 0.87 -2.91
N GLU A 143 -2.01 1.92 -3.18
CA GLU A 143 -1.93 2.56 -4.51
C GLU A 143 -3.30 3.04 -5.03
N LEU A 144 -4.13 3.62 -4.15
CA LEU A 144 -5.48 4.09 -4.49
C LEU A 144 -5.50 5.01 -5.72
N ASP A 145 -4.45 5.77 -5.94
CA ASP A 145 -4.28 6.64 -7.12
C ASP A 145 -4.28 5.87 -8.45
N ALA A 146 -4.14 4.54 -8.46
CA ALA A 146 -4.27 3.76 -9.69
C ALA A 146 -5.69 3.76 -10.27
N ILE A 147 -6.71 3.88 -9.43
CA ILE A 147 -8.13 3.87 -9.83
C ILE A 147 -8.84 5.19 -9.56
N ALA A 148 -8.39 5.94 -8.57
CA ALA A 148 -9.10 7.08 -7.98
C ALA A 148 -8.55 8.45 -8.41
N LEU A 149 -7.92 8.57 -9.58
CA LEU A 149 -7.47 9.86 -10.09
C LEU A 149 -8.65 10.72 -10.53
N ASP A 150 -8.53 12.04 -10.34
CA ASP A 150 -9.48 13.04 -10.86
C ASP A 150 -9.69 12.87 -12.37
N ARG A 151 -10.94 12.90 -12.79
CA ARG A 151 -11.40 12.73 -14.19
C ARG A 151 -10.66 13.63 -15.18
N ARG A 152 -10.07 14.74 -14.74
CA ARG A 152 -9.25 15.64 -15.56
C ARG A 152 -7.93 15.02 -16.02
N TYR A 153 -7.48 13.95 -15.36
CA TYR A 153 -6.20 13.28 -15.61
C TYR A 153 -6.35 11.87 -16.22
N GLN A 154 -7.57 11.40 -16.42
CA GLN A 154 -7.83 10.09 -17.02
C GLN A 154 -8.62 10.20 -18.32
N GLU A 155 -8.13 9.51 -19.36
CA GLU A 155 -9.02 8.96 -20.40
C GLU A 155 -9.73 7.77 -19.75
N LEU A 156 -10.99 7.99 -19.36
CA LEU A 156 -11.73 7.07 -18.50
C LEU A 156 -12.00 5.74 -19.23
N ARG A 157 -11.32 4.69 -18.81
CA ARG A 157 -11.73 3.31 -19.13
C ARG A 157 -13.00 3.01 -18.32
N GLY A 158 -13.99 2.40 -18.97
CA GLY A 158 -15.30 2.11 -18.36
C GLY A 158 -15.20 1.24 -17.10
N ASP A 159 -14.25 0.28 -17.08
CA ASP A 159 -13.94 -0.60 -15.96
C ASP A 159 -13.53 0.17 -14.69
N VAL A 160 -12.68 1.19 -14.82
CA VAL A 160 -12.24 2.00 -13.68
C VAL A 160 -13.39 2.81 -13.08
N ILE A 161 -14.31 3.31 -13.91
CA ILE A 161 -15.48 4.05 -13.41
C ILE A 161 -16.37 3.14 -12.54
N GLU A 162 -16.57 1.90 -12.95
CA GLU A 162 -17.37 0.93 -12.18
C GLU A 162 -16.72 0.61 -10.84
N ILE A 163 -15.39 0.39 -10.83
CA ILE A 163 -14.63 0.15 -9.58
C ILE A 163 -14.77 1.34 -8.64
N VAL A 164 -14.62 2.57 -9.14
CA VAL A 164 -14.76 3.79 -8.35
C VAL A 164 -16.16 3.92 -7.76
N ASN A 165 -17.19 3.67 -8.57
CA ASN A 165 -18.57 3.72 -8.09
C ASN A 165 -18.87 2.62 -7.05
N ALA A 166 -18.34 1.41 -7.24
CA ALA A 166 -18.44 0.34 -6.25
C ALA A 166 -17.75 0.76 -4.93
N LEU A 167 -16.52 1.31 -5.01
CA LEU A 167 -15.81 1.79 -3.83
C LEU A 167 -16.59 2.87 -3.08
N LEU A 168 -17.14 3.86 -3.78
CA LEU A 168 -17.97 4.91 -3.18
C LEU A 168 -19.21 4.31 -2.49
N THR A 169 -19.86 3.31 -3.13
CA THR A 169 -21.01 2.61 -2.55
C THR A 169 -20.64 1.88 -1.27
N GLU A 170 -19.50 1.19 -1.26
CA GLU A 170 -19.01 0.47 -0.08
C GLU A 170 -18.63 1.42 1.06
N MET A 171 -17.99 2.55 0.74
CA MET A 171 -17.61 3.56 1.73
C MET A 171 -18.81 4.32 2.31
N ASP A 172 -19.85 4.55 1.49
CA ASP A 172 -21.08 5.22 1.93
C ASP A 172 -22.03 4.30 2.72
N GLY A 173 -21.93 3.00 2.50
CA GLY A 173 -22.67 1.88 3.06
C GLY A 173 -24.07 2.17 3.62
N ILE A 174 -25.12 1.61 3.01
CA ILE A 174 -26.51 1.74 3.53
C ILE A 174 -26.60 1.09 4.91
N ASP A 175 -25.88 -0.02 5.14
CA ASP A 175 -25.72 -0.66 6.43
C ASP A 175 -24.32 -0.37 6.96
N GLU A 176 -24.23 0.39 8.05
CA GLU A 176 -22.98 0.70 8.74
C GLU A 176 -22.28 -0.61 9.13
N ARG A 177 -21.17 -0.94 8.40
CA ARG A 177 -20.33 -2.12 8.70
C ARG A 177 -19.50 -1.85 9.95
N GLU A 178 -20.14 -1.98 11.08
CA GLU A 178 -19.54 -1.77 12.39
C GLU A 178 -18.36 -2.73 12.61
N GLY A 179 -17.23 -2.20 13.07
CA GLY A 179 -16.00 -2.99 13.27
C GLY A 179 -15.12 -3.15 12.02
N VAL A 180 -15.50 -2.66 10.84
CA VAL A 180 -14.63 -2.62 9.66
C VAL A 180 -14.01 -1.24 9.52
N CYS A 181 -12.67 -1.18 9.37
CA CYS A 181 -11.93 0.05 9.08
C CYS A 181 -11.25 -0.06 7.73
N THR A 182 -11.62 0.81 6.78
CA THR A 182 -10.98 0.90 5.47
C THR A 182 -9.85 1.91 5.53
N ILE A 183 -8.61 1.46 5.34
CA ILE A 183 -7.43 2.31 5.23
C ILE A 183 -6.97 2.29 3.77
N SER A 184 -6.99 3.43 3.11
CA SER A 184 -6.47 3.56 1.76
C SER A 184 -5.15 4.32 1.75
N ALA A 185 -4.22 3.93 0.88
CA ALA A 185 -2.95 4.62 0.74
C ALA A 185 -2.76 5.20 -0.66
N THR A 186 -2.26 6.44 -0.74
CA THR A 186 -1.93 7.11 -2.00
C THR A 186 -0.61 7.86 -1.92
N ASN A 187 0.08 7.93 -3.05
CA ASN A 187 1.26 8.77 -3.20
C ASN A 187 0.92 10.16 -3.79
N ARG A 188 -0.32 10.38 -4.24
CA ARG A 188 -0.73 11.54 -5.03
C ARG A 188 -2.06 12.13 -4.57
N ILE A 189 -2.14 12.59 -3.32
CA ILE A 189 -3.38 13.12 -2.73
C ILE A 189 -4.01 14.24 -3.55
N ASP A 190 -3.19 15.13 -4.15
CA ASP A 190 -3.68 16.26 -4.95
C ASP A 190 -4.32 15.85 -6.29
N SER A 191 -4.09 14.61 -6.70
CA SER A 191 -4.62 14.03 -7.93
C SER A 191 -5.84 13.14 -7.71
N LEU A 192 -6.25 12.90 -6.45
CA LEU A 192 -7.43 12.09 -6.16
C LEU A 192 -8.72 12.78 -6.57
N ASP A 193 -9.69 11.98 -7.03
CA ASP A 193 -11.05 12.45 -7.28
C ASP A 193 -11.64 13.04 -5.97
N PRO A 194 -12.14 14.29 -6.00
CA PRO A 194 -12.71 14.90 -4.81
C PRO A 194 -13.87 14.13 -4.18
N ALA A 195 -14.65 13.38 -4.99
CA ALA A 195 -15.76 12.59 -4.48
C ALA A 195 -15.26 11.44 -3.59
N ILE A 196 -14.18 10.77 -4.01
CA ILE A 196 -13.54 9.70 -3.22
C ILE A 196 -12.89 10.31 -1.97
N ARG A 197 -12.12 11.40 -2.15
CA ARG A 197 -11.43 12.05 -1.03
C ARG A 197 -12.41 12.51 0.07
N SER A 198 -13.60 12.97 -0.30
CA SER A 198 -14.62 13.42 0.64
C SER A 198 -15.25 12.32 1.50
N ARG A 199 -14.96 11.04 1.22
CA ARG A 199 -15.44 9.87 1.98
C ARG A 199 -14.51 9.46 3.12
N PHE A 200 -13.31 10.05 3.17
CA PHE A 200 -12.38 9.78 4.26
C PHE A 200 -12.64 10.75 5.41
N GLU A 201 -12.92 10.22 6.60
CA GLU A 201 -13.11 10.99 7.83
C GLU A 201 -11.78 11.52 8.37
N GLU A 202 -10.68 10.78 8.12
CA GLU A 202 -9.35 11.14 8.58
C GLU A 202 -8.32 11.04 7.45
N GLU A 203 -7.53 12.10 7.31
CA GLU A 203 -6.35 12.12 6.44
C GLU A 203 -5.08 12.12 7.31
N ILE A 204 -4.18 11.17 7.06
CA ILE A 204 -2.93 11.00 7.80
C ILE A 204 -1.76 11.16 6.83
N ASN A 205 -0.95 12.20 7.09
CA ASN A 205 0.21 12.51 6.25
C ASN A 205 1.45 11.71 6.70
N PHE A 206 2.12 11.12 5.72
CA PHE A 206 3.40 10.44 5.86
C PHE A 206 4.48 11.24 5.12
N GLY A 207 5.12 12.18 5.82
CA GLY A 207 6.21 12.98 5.28
C GLY A 207 7.50 12.19 5.07
N LEU A 208 8.47 12.81 4.40
CA LEU A 208 9.83 12.29 4.35
C LEU A 208 10.45 12.37 5.75
N PRO A 209 11.34 11.42 6.12
CA PRO A 209 11.95 11.40 7.43
C PRO A 209 12.88 12.62 7.64
N ASP A 210 12.83 13.17 8.83
CA ASP A 210 13.79 14.19 9.28
C ASP A 210 15.17 13.58 9.53
N LYS A 211 16.17 14.41 9.89
CA LYS A 211 17.54 13.95 10.13
C LYS A 211 17.63 12.90 11.25
N ALA A 212 16.88 13.10 12.34
CA ALA A 212 16.90 12.19 13.49
C ALA A 212 16.22 10.85 13.13
N GLU A 213 15.12 10.92 12.40
CA GLU A 213 14.41 9.75 11.89
C GLU A 213 15.27 8.98 10.88
N ARG A 214 15.98 9.68 9.95
CA ARG A 214 16.92 9.03 9.04
C ARG A 214 18.04 8.31 9.77
N LEU A 215 18.60 8.94 10.79
CA LEU A 215 19.63 8.31 11.63
C LEU A 215 19.08 7.04 12.30
N ALA A 216 17.90 7.10 12.87
CA ALA A 216 17.27 5.95 13.53
C ALA A 216 16.94 4.83 12.53
N ILE A 217 16.49 5.16 11.30
CA ILE A 217 16.25 4.17 10.22
C ILE A 217 17.57 3.47 9.86
N ILE A 218 18.65 4.22 9.72
CA ILE A 218 19.98 3.67 9.41
C ILE A 218 20.46 2.76 10.53
N ASP A 219 20.41 3.21 11.77
CA ASP A 219 20.88 2.46 12.96
C ASP A 219 20.10 1.14 13.12
N SER A 220 18.76 1.20 13.02
CA SER A 220 17.89 0.02 13.13
C SER A 220 18.22 -1.05 12.07
N ASN A 221 18.47 -0.62 10.83
CA ASN A 221 18.77 -1.56 9.76
C ASN A 221 20.19 -2.12 9.84
N ILE A 222 21.19 -1.32 10.25
CA ILE A 222 22.55 -1.79 10.45
C ILE A 222 22.60 -2.90 11.51
N ALA A 223 21.80 -2.80 12.57
CA ALA A 223 21.74 -3.81 13.62
C ALA A 223 21.35 -5.22 13.09
N SER A 224 20.69 -5.29 11.93
CA SER A 224 20.28 -6.53 11.27
C SER A 224 21.26 -7.02 10.17
N PHE A 225 22.35 -6.29 9.92
CA PHE A 225 23.31 -6.65 8.87
C PHE A 225 24.04 -7.96 9.22
N PRO A 226 24.20 -8.87 8.26
CA PRO A 226 25.00 -10.10 8.43
C PRO A 226 26.52 -9.82 8.40
N VAL A 227 26.93 -8.60 8.07
CA VAL A 227 28.31 -8.15 7.94
C VAL A 227 28.48 -6.85 8.75
N GLU A 228 29.56 -6.76 9.51
CA GLU A 228 29.85 -5.59 10.33
C GLU A 228 30.23 -4.37 9.48
N LEU A 229 30.01 -3.17 10.05
CA LEU A 229 30.52 -1.92 9.47
C LEU A 229 31.98 -1.71 9.84
N ASP A 230 32.75 -1.16 8.91
CA ASP A 230 34.07 -0.64 9.20
C ASP A 230 33.99 0.61 10.11
N LYS A 231 35.01 0.80 10.92
CA LYS A 231 35.10 1.92 11.88
C LYS A 231 35.16 3.30 11.21
N ASP A 232 35.48 3.34 9.93
CA ASP A 232 35.56 4.57 9.13
C ASP A 232 34.17 5.09 8.71
N VAL A 233 33.12 4.28 8.84
CA VAL A 233 31.76 4.63 8.44
C VAL A 233 31.10 5.60 9.43
N ASN A 234 30.80 6.81 8.96
CA ASN A 234 30.14 7.83 9.76
C ASN A 234 28.64 7.92 9.44
N ILE A 235 27.84 7.19 10.22
CA ILE A 235 26.38 7.11 10.06
C ILE A 235 25.70 8.49 10.24
N LYS A 236 26.21 9.33 11.14
CA LYS A 236 25.66 10.68 11.37
C LYS A 236 25.83 11.56 10.15
N SER A 237 27.00 11.50 9.51
CA SER A 237 27.27 12.20 8.24
C SER A 237 26.37 11.66 7.13
N LEU A 238 26.14 10.35 7.07
CA LEU A 238 25.22 9.73 6.10
C LEU A 238 23.80 10.26 6.28
N ALA A 239 23.29 10.31 7.51
CA ALA A 239 21.96 10.84 7.82
C ALA A 239 21.81 12.34 7.45
N GLU A 240 22.87 13.14 7.55
CA GLU A 240 22.86 14.54 7.12
C GLU A 240 22.74 14.67 5.59
N ARG A 241 23.49 13.86 4.86
CA ARG A 241 23.65 13.94 3.40
C ARG A 241 22.51 13.28 2.62
N THR A 242 21.61 12.60 3.31
CA THR A 242 20.45 11.88 2.72
C THR A 242 19.14 12.66 2.86
N GLU A 243 19.20 13.98 3.02
CA GLU A 243 18.03 14.83 3.04
C GLU A 243 17.19 14.66 1.75
N GLY A 244 15.88 14.60 1.89
CA GLY A 244 14.95 14.39 0.79
C GLY A 244 14.76 12.95 0.34
N LEU A 245 15.48 11.97 0.92
CA LEU A 245 15.28 10.56 0.64
C LEU A 245 14.22 9.94 1.57
N SER A 246 13.42 9.03 1.02
CA SER A 246 12.47 8.24 1.81
C SER A 246 13.17 7.14 2.60
N GLY A 247 12.48 6.54 3.58
CA GLY A 247 12.99 5.39 4.33
C GLY A 247 13.34 4.22 3.41
N ARG A 248 12.52 3.95 2.38
CA ARG A 248 12.81 2.93 1.36
C ARG A 248 14.08 3.25 0.56
N ASP A 249 14.28 4.53 0.18
CA ASP A 249 15.50 4.89 -0.55
C ASP A 249 16.75 4.69 0.30
N LEU A 250 16.71 5.03 1.58
CA LEU A 250 17.81 4.79 2.51
C LEU A 250 18.16 3.31 2.60
N VAL A 251 17.15 2.46 2.80
CA VAL A 251 17.34 1.02 3.00
C VAL A 251 17.74 0.34 1.68
N GLU A 252 16.93 0.50 0.62
CA GLU A 252 17.11 -0.27 -0.62
C GLU A 252 18.23 0.27 -1.50
N LYS A 253 18.36 1.60 -1.63
CA LYS A 253 19.32 2.19 -2.59
C LYS A 253 20.68 2.43 -1.97
N ILE A 254 20.78 2.62 -0.65
CA ILE A 254 22.07 2.92 -0.01
C ILE A 254 22.54 1.73 0.82
N MET A 255 21.79 1.35 1.86
CA MET A 255 22.26 0.38 2.83
C MET A 255 22.39 -1.02 2.23
N LYS A 256 21.36 -1.49 1.55
CA LYS A 256 21.36 -2.80 0.89
C LYS A 256 22.39 -2.86 -0.27
N ALA A 257 22.54 -1.76 -1.02
CA ALA A 257 23.54 -1.70 -2.09
C ALA A 257 24.98 -1.77 -1.52
N ALA A 258 25.28 -1.04 -0.45
CA ALA A 258 26.57 -1.07 0.22
C ALA A 258 26.85 -2.45 0.84
N LEU A 259 25.85 -3.04 1.50
CA LEU A 259 25.93 -4.39 2.07
C LEU A 259 26.24 -5.44 1.00
N HIS A 260 25.53 -5.42 -0.13
CA HIS A 260 25.77 -6.37 -1.23
C HIS A 260 27.17 -6.23 -1.81
N ALA A 261 27.68 -5.00 -1.96
CA ALA A 261 29.05 -4.76 -2.39
C ALA A 261 30.07 -5.37 -1.40
N ALA A 262 29.88 -5.16 -0.10
CA ALA A 262 30.73 -5.73 0.94
C ALA A 262 30.73 -7.26 0.93
N ILE A 263 29.57 -7.89 0.75
CA ILE A 263 29.44 -9.36 0.66
C ILE A 263 30.20 -9.90 -0.56
N ILE A 264 30.09 -9.23 -1.72
CA ILE A 264 30.79 -9.64 -2.94
C ILE A 264 32.32 -9.52 -2.77
N GLU A 265 32.79 -8.47 -2.12
CA GLU A 265 34.20 -8.22 -1.86
C GLU A 265 34.76 -9.07 -0.70
N GLY A 266 33.89 -9.72 0.08
CA GLY A 266 34.25 -10.59 1.19
C GLY A 266 34.81 -9.83 2.41
N GLY A 267 34.37 -8.59 2.62
CA GLY A 267 34.84 -7.69 3.68
C GLY A 267 33.73 -7.05 4.51
N LEU A 268 34.12 -6.06 5.30
CA LEU A 268 33.22 -5.22 6.06
C LEU A 268 32.57 -4.16 5.15
N VAL A 269 31.39 -3.63 5.56
CA VAL A 269 30.80 -2.49 4.87
C VAL A 269 31.64 -1.25 5.16
N ASN A 270 32.34 -0.73 4.17
CA ASN A 270 33.24 0.40 4.28
C ASN A 270 32.65 1.70 3.71
N ASN A 271 33.32 2.81 4.00
CA ASN A 271 32.86 4.13 3.57
C ASN A 271 32.80 4.30 2.03
N ASN A 272 33.71 3.67 1.28
CA ASN A 272 33.69 3.77 -0.18
C ASN A 272 32.41 3.17 -0.80
N GLN A 273 31.98 2.00 -0.31
CA GLN A 273 30.76 1.32 -0.77
C GLN A 273 29.51 2.16 -0.46
N ILE A 274 29.45 2.77 0.72
CA ILE A 274 28.38 3.70 1.11
C ILE A 274 28.37 4.94 0.22
N GLU A 275 29.54 5.54 -0.04
CA GLU A 275 29.69 6.73 -0.88
C GLU A 275 29.24 6.47 -2.34
N GLU A 276 29.60 5.31 -2.88
CA GLU A 276 29.14 4.92 -4.23
C GLU A 276 27.62 4.72 -4.26
N ALA A 277 27.05 4.02 -3.28
CA ALA A 277 25.62 3.81 -3.17
C ALA A 277 24.86 5.14 -3.00
N LEU A 278 25.35 6.04 -2.15
CA LEU A 278 24.79 7.38 -1.95
C LEU A 278 24.81 8.21 -3.24
N LYS A 279 25.92 8.24 -3.98
CA LYS A 279 26.01 8.94 -5.26
C LYS A 279 24.96 8.44 -6.26
N ARG A 280 24.76 7.12 -6.36
CA ARG A 280 23.75 6.50 -7.25
C ARG A 280 22.33 6.86 -6.78
N ALA A 281 22.05 6.81 -5.48
CA ALA A 281 20.76 7.15 -4.92
C ALA A 281 20.38 8.61 -5.17
N LEU A 282 21.31 9.54 -4.94
CA LEU A 282 21.10 10.97 -5.18
C LEU A 282 20.96 11.32 -6.68
N ALA A 283 21.64 10.61 -7.57
CA ALA A 283 21.50 10.80 -9.01
C ALA A 283 20.14 10.34 -9.54
N SER A 284 19.50 9.37 -8.88
CA SER A 284 18.18 8.84 -9.23
C SER A 284 17.01 9.50 -8.51
N SER A 285 17.29 10.46 -7.62
CA SER A 285 16.25 11.15 -6.83
C SER A 285 15.58 12.26 -7.66
N PRO A 286 14.23 12.35 -7.71
CA PRO A 286 13.53 13.38 -8.45
C PRO A 286 13.71 14.81 -7.89
N PHE A 287 14.25 14.96 -6.69
CA PHE A 287 14.43 16.26 -6.03
C PHE A 287 15.55 17.15 -6.60
N LYS A 288 16.43 16.63 -7.47
CA LYS A 288 17.48 17.47 -8.10
C LYS A 288 17.05 18.22 -9.37
N ASN A 289 15.87 17.91 -9.94
CA ASN A 289 15.44 18.52 -11.20
C ASN A 289 14.60 19.79 -11.04
N SER A 290 14.30 20.26 -9.83
CA SER A 290 13.49 21.46 -9.60
C SER A 290 14.29 22.79 -9.55
N ASP A 291 15.61 22.73 -9.31
CA ASP A 291 16.42 23.96 -9.19
C ASP A 291 17.17 24.38 -10.46
N GLU A 292 17.27 23.53 -11.48
CA GLU A 292 17.94 23.91 -12.74
C GLU A 292 17.00 24.44 -13.85
N GLY A 293 15.68 24.47 -13.61
CA GLY A 293 14.66 24.89 -14.60
C GLY A 293 14.19 26.34 -14.50
N MET A 294 14.64 27.13 -13.53
CA MET A 294 14.11 28.48 -13.29
C MET A 294 14.94 29.64 -13.86
N PHE A 295 16.01 29.35 -14.61
CA PHE A 295 16.78 30.35 -15.35
C PHE A 295 17.07 29.87 -16.79
N ARG A 296 16.05 29.86 -17.64
CA ARG A 296 16.23 30.09 -19.10
C ARG A 296 14.98 30.70 -19.70
#